data_1e556ae8c1ea13a6929931169cee95d6
#
_entry.id   1e556ae8c1ea13a6929931169cee95d6
#
_cell.length_a   1.000
_cell.length_b   1.000
_cell.length_c   1.000
_cell.angle_alpha   90.00
_cell.angle_beta   90.00
_cell.angle_gamma   90.00
#
_symmetry.space_group_name_H-M   'P 1'
#
loop_
_entity.id
_entity.type
_entity.pdbx_description
1 polymer ?
#
loop_
_entity_poly.entity_id
_entity_poly.type
_entity_poly.pdbx_seq_one_letter_code
_entity_poly.pdbx_strand_id
1 'polypeptide(L)'
;GRRSLAVDLKHPDGAAVVLSLVADADILIEGFRPGVAERLGIGPDDCAARNPGLIYGRMTGFGQDGPLAQHVGHDINYVALSGALSLIGRQGQPPTPPLSLIGDFGGGGMLLAFGLLSALFERQRSGLGQVVDASMVEGSALLATPFFGFAQTGTWNPERGTNIVDSGAPYYDAYETADGKWLAVGAMEPHFYADLVALLELPDDLPEQNDRSQWPQMKKIFADAVRGRTLAEWLDAAEGLTPCIAPVLDVAEARINERPHETVLPRSGSPPTALPSTDAPASAVHPAARHDPRQQLVTASGDAARVVLDVML
;
A
#
# COMPACT_ATOMS: atom_id res chain seq x y z
N GLY A 1 18.17 -2.17 -9.15
CA GLY A 1 18.74 -3.40 -8.69
C GLY A 1 18.02 -4.66 -9.16
N ARG A 2 17.39 -4.64 -10.38
CA ARG A 2 16.67 -5.80 -10.94
C ARG A 2 17.30 -6.22 -12.25
N ARG A 3 17.25 -7.52 -12.53
CA ARG A 3 17.53 -8.07 -13.87
C ARG A 3 16.20 -8.43 -14.52
N SER A 4 16.14 -8.40 -15.85
CA SER A 4 14.96 -8.76 -16.63
C SER A 4 15.30 -9.89 -17.58
N LEU A 5 14.39 -10.85 -17.72
CA LEU A 5 14.47 -11.93 -18.68
C LEU A 5 13.10 -12.07 -19.36
N ALA A 6 13.09 -12.10 -20.68
CA ALA A 6 11.89 -12.38 -21.46
C ALA A 6 11.85 -13.86 -21.81
N VAL A 7 10.78 -14.56 -21.43
CA VAL A 7 10.55 -15.99 -21.72
C VAL A 7 9.17 -16.13 -22.34
N ASP A 8 9.08 -16.80 -23.49
CA ASP A 8 7.80 -17.25 -24.03
C ASP A 8 7.36 -18.52 -23.30
N LEU A 9 6.46 -18.37 -22.32
CA LEU A 9 5.92 -19.48 -21.53
C LEU A 9 5.00 -20.43 -22.34
N LYS A 10 4.61 -20.06 -23.56
CA LYS A 10 3.86 -20.94 -24.48
C LYS A 10 4.77 -21.80 -25.33
N HIS A 11 6.08 -21.47 -25.40
CA HIS A 11 7.06 -22.33 -26.06
C HIS A 11 7.24 -23.62 -25.25
N PRO A 12 7.42 -24.79 -25.91
CA PRO A 12 7.58 -26.06 -25.20
C PRO A 12 8.67 -26.06 -24.12
N ASP A 13 9.77 -25.31 -24.35
CA ASP A 13 10.87 -25.19 -23.39
C ASP A 13 10.73 -24.02 -22.41
N GLY A 14 9.67 -23.21 -22.51
CA GLY A 14 9.50 -22.01 -21.72
C GLY A 14 9.45 -22.29 -20.23
N ALA A 15 8.65 -23.28 -19.82
CA ALA A 15 8.58 -23.71 -18.43
C ALA A 15 9.93 -24.22 -17.90
N ALA A 16 10.69 -24.96 -18.70
CA ALA A 16 11.98 -25.49 -18.31
C ALA A 16 13.00 -24.38 -17.97
N VAL A 17 12.95 -23.24 -18.68
CA VAL A 17 13.77 -22.06 -18.37
C VAL A 17 13.42 -21.53 -16.99
N VAL A 18 12.12 -21.33 -16.68
CA VAL A 18 11.68 -20.84 -15.36
C VAL A 18 12.05 -21.85 -14.26
N LEU A 19 11.80 -23.14 -14.47
CA LEU A 19 12.13 -24.18 -13.48
C LEU A 19 13.66 -24.30 -13.25
N SER A 20 14.50 -23.97 -14.24
CA SER A 20 15.94 -23.91 -14.03
C SER A 20 16.35 -22.78 -13.07
N LEU A 21 15.64 -21.64 -13.10
CA LEU A 21 15.86 -20.52 -12.18
C LEU A 21 15.30 -20.83 -10.79
N VAL A 22 14.15 -21.49 -10.73
CA VAL A 22 13.50 -21.93 -9.49
C VAL A 22 14.42 -22.85 -8.68
N ALA A 23 15.26 -23.64 -9.34
CA ALA A 23 16.16 -24.57 -8.65
C ALA A 23 17.05 -23.91 -7.58
N ASP A 24 17.46 -22.66 -7.83
CA ASP A 24 18.34 -21.87 -6.96
C ASP A 24 17.65 -20.65 -6.33
N ALA A 25 16.33 -20.52 -6.52
CA ALA A 25 15.58 -19.40 -6.00
C ALA A 25 15.10 -19.65 -4.56
N ASP A 26 15.04 -18.61 -3.76
CA ASP A 26 14.39 -18.63 -2.43
C ASP A 26 12.89 -18.39 -2.53
N ILE A 27 12.49 -17.48 -3.42
CA ILE A 27 11.10 -17.03 -3.58
C ILE A 27 10.77 -16.94 -5.06
N LEU A 28 9.58 -17.41 -5.44
CA LEU A 28 8.92 -17.09 -6.69
C LEU A 28 7.63 -16.33 -6.38
N ILE A 29 7.34 -15.26 -7.13
CA ILE A 29 6.09 -14.51 -7.03
C ILE A 29 5.40 -14.51 -8.39
N GLU A 30 4.09 -14.77 -8.40
CA GLU A 30 3.26 -14.68 -9.60
C GLU A 30 1.95 -13.96 -9.31
N GLY A 31 1.35 -13.37 -10.34
CA GLY A 31 0.05 -12.67 -10.28
C GLY A 31 -0.92 -13.13 -11.35
N PHE A 32 -0.79 -14.37 -11.83
CA PHE A 32 -1.71 -14.95 -12.79
C PHE A 32 -3.08 -15.25 -12.17
N ARG A 33 -4.10 -15.36 -13.01
CA ARG A 33 -5.38 -15.92 -12.57
C ARG A 33 -5.19 -17.37 -12.14
N PRO A 34 -6.02 -17.85 -11.17
CA PRO A 34 -5.94 -19.22 -10.69
C PRO A 34 -5.92 -20.27 -11.83
N GLY A 35 -5.02 -21.22 -11.72
CA GLY A 35 -4.82 -22.29 -12.70
C GLY A 35 -4.00 -21.92 -13.93
N VAL A 36 -3.58 -20.67 -14.10
CA VAL A 36 -2.73 -20.28 -15.26
C VAL A 36 -1.30 -20.76 -15.08
N ALA A 37 -0.69 -20.55 -13.92
CA ALA A 37 0.66 -20.99 -13.62
C ALA A 37 0.78 -22.53 -13.74
N GLU A 38 -0.21 -23.26 -13.26
CA GLU A 38 -0.32 -24.70 -13.36
C GLU A 38 -0.38 -25.16 -14.83
N ARG A 39 -1.22 -24.55 -15.66
CA ARG A 39 -1.29 -24.87 -17.10
C ARG A 39 -0.01 -24.55 -17.86
N LEU A 40 0.78 -23.61 -17.35
CA LEU A 40 2.09 -23.25 -17.92
C LEU A 40 3.22 -24.15 -17.42
N GLY A 41 2.97 -25.10 -16.50
CA GLY A 41 3.98 -26.00 -15.94
C GLY A 41 4.95 -25.31 -14.98
N ILE A 42 4.52 -24.20 -14.34
CA ILE A 42 5.27 -23.43 -13.35
C ILE A 42 4.41 -23.20 -12.09
N GLY A 43 3.42 -24.04 -11.88
CA GLY A 43 2.58 -24.02 -10.70
C GLY A 43 3.33 -24.39 -9.42
N PRO A 44 2.68 -24.26 -8.26
CA PRO A 44 3.30 -24.56 -6.97
C PRO A 44 3.91 -25.99 -6.91
N ASP A 45 3.19 -26.99 -7.40
CA ASP A 45 3.64 -28.39 -7.37
C ASP A 45 4.84 -28.62 -8.29
N ASP A 46 4.83 -28.04 -9.50
CA ASP A 46 5.95 -28.13 -10.45
C ASP A 46 7.21 -27.50 -9.86
N CYS A 47 7.05 -26.34 -9.24
CA CYS A 47 8.14 -25.60 -8.62
C CYS A 47 8.65 -26.30 -7.35
N ALA A 48 7.77 -26.83 -6.49
CA ALA A 48 8.15 -27.58 -5.30
C ALA A 48 8.87 -28.89 -5.63
N ALA A 49 8.47 -29.59 -6.71
CA ALA A 49 9.18 -30.77 -7.21
C ALA A 49 10.62 -30.43 -7.65
N ARG A 50 10.84 -29.21 -8.14
CA ARG A 50 12.18 -28.74 -8.54
C ARG A 50 12.99 -28.20 -7.37
N ASN A 51 12.36 -27.49 -6.44
CA ASN A 51 12.98 -26.91 -5.26
C ASN A 51 12.03 -27.01 -4.05
N PRO A 52 12.15 -28.05 -3.21
CA PRO A 52 11.29 -28.20 -2.03
C PRO A 52 11.40 -27.09 -1.00
N GLY A 53 12.44 -26.26 -1.07
CA GLY A 53 12.65 -25.11 -0.18
C GLY A 53 12.10 -23.81 -0.73
N LEU A 54 11.48 -23.79 -1.92
CA LEU A 54 10.96 -22.59 -2.55
C LEU A 54 9.76 -22.04 -1.79
N ILE A 55 9.75 -20.74 -1.53
CA ILE A 55 8.54 -20.01 -1.12
C ILE A 55 7.83 -19.54 -2.38
N TYR A 56 6.59 -19.98 -2.58
CA TYR A 56 5.80 -19.66 -3.76
C TYR A 56 4.73 -18.61 -3.40
N GLY A 57 4.92 -17.35 -3.82
CA GLY A 57 3.98 -16.26 -3.57
C GLY A 57 2.98 -16.10 -4.70
N ARG A 58 1.69 -16.06 -4.36
CA ARG A 58 0.58 -15.82 -5.30
C ARG A 58 -0.17 -14.57 -4.85
N MET A 59 -0.40 -13.63 -5.77
CA MET A 59 -1.23 -12.46 -5.50
C MET A 59 -2.36 -12.36 -6.50
N THR A 60 -3.59 -12.42 -6.02
CA THR A 60 -4.79 -12.35 -6.86
C THR A 60 -5.79 -11.35 -6.30
N GLY A 61 -6.78 -10.96 -7.12
CA GLY A 61 -7.86 -10.09 -6.67
C GLY A 61 -8.78 -10.75 -5.66
N PHE A 62 -9.17 -12.01 -5.94
CA PHE A 62 -10.25 -12.70 -5.22
C PHE A 62 -9.84 -14.03 -4.58
N GLY A 63 -8.55 -14.36 -4.52
CA GLY A 63 -8.04 -15.63 -4.03
C GLY A 63 -8.02 -16.72 -5.10
N GLN A 64 -7.49 -17.89 -4.72
CA GLN A 64 -7.36 -19.04 -5.61
C GLN A 64 -8.67 -19.81 -5.76
N ASP A 65 -9.55 -19.73 -4.76
CA ASP A 65 -10.79 -20.50 -4.67
C ASP A 65 -12.01 -19.59 -4.52
N GLY A 66 -13.19 -20.17 -4.67
CA GLY A 66 -14.45 -19.49 -4.49
C GLY A 66 -15.08 -18.95 -5.79
N PRO A 67 -16.31 -18.41 -5.70
CA PRO A 67 -17.11 -18.06 -6.88
C PRO A 67 -16.52 -16.90 -7.71
N LEU A 68 -15.67 -16.08 -7.13
CA LEU A 68 -15.06 -14.93 -7.78
C LEU A 68 -13.61 -15.16 -8.24
N ALA A 69 -13.01 -16.33 -7.95
CA ALA A 69 -11.61 -16.61 -8.23
C ALA A 69 -11.20 -16.37 -9.70
N GLN A 70 -12.11 -16.65 -10.65
CA GLN A 70 -11.89 -16.46 -12.09
C GLN A 70 -12.37 -15.10 -12.61
N HIS A 71 -12.95 -14.26 -11.76
CA HIS A 71 -13.44 -12.95 -12.18
C HIS A 71 -12.29 -11.97 -12.38
N VAL A 72 -12.54 -10.96 -13.22
CA VAL A 72 -11.63 -9.83 -13.43
C VAL A 72 -12.00 -8.70 -12.49
N GLY A 73 -10.99 -7.96 -12.05
CA GLY A 73 -11.16 -6.78 -11.23
C GLY A 73 -9.87 -5.98 -11.16
N HIS A 74 -9.98 -4.80 -10.60
CA HIS A 74 -8.88 -3.92 -10.22
C HIS A 74 -9.05 -3.51 -8.76
N ASP A 75 -8.11 -2.79 -8.19
CA ASP A 75 -8.08 -2.35 -6.79
C ASP A 75 -9.47 -1.95 -6.25
N ILE A 76 -10.14 -1.03 -6.94
CA ILE A 76 -11.44 -0.51 -6.51
C ILE A 76 -12.50 -1.60 -6.33
N ASN A 77 -12.46 -2.66 -7.15
CA ASN A 77 -13.42 -3.77 -7.06
C ASN A 77 -13.14 -4.63 -5.82
N TYR A 78 -11.88 -4.88 -5.50
CA TYR A 78 -11.46 -5.64 -4.32
C TYR A 78 -11.78 -4.86 -3.05
N VAL A 79 -11.44 -3.56 -3.01
CA VAL A 79 -11.73 -2.66 -1.90
C VAL A 79 -13.23 -2.46 -1.69
N ALA A 80 -14.02 -2.44 -2.77
CA ALA A 80 -15.49 -2.35 -2.68
C ALA A 80 -16.09 -3.61 -2.04
N LEU A 81 -15.70 -4.79 -2.50
CA LEU A 81 -16.22 -6.06 -1.98
C LEU A 81 -15.76 -6.36 -0.56
N SER A 82 -14.58 -5.90 -0.17
CA SER A 82 -14.12 -5.99 1.23
C SER A 82 -14.92 -5.13 2.21
N GLY A 83 -15.73 -4.19 1.72
CA GLY A 83 -16.42 -3.19 2.53
C GLY A 83 -15.60 -1.95 2.84
N ALA A 84 -14.27 -1.98 2.68
CA ALA A 84 -13.40 -0.85 3.03
C ALA A 84 -13.70 0.42 2.22
N LEU A 85 -14.10 0.29 0.95
CA LEU A 85 -14.44 1.45 0.12
C LEU A 85 -15.62 2.23 0.68
N SER A 86 -16.58 1.56 1.33
CA SER A 86 -17.76 2.22 1.92
C SER A 86 -17.40 3.21 3.03
N LEU A 87 -16.25 2.99 3.68
CA LEU A 87 -15.78 3.81 4.81
C LEU A 87 -15.09 5.10 4.36
N ILE A 88 -14.66 5.20 3.10
CA ILE A 88 -13.77 6.25 2.61
C ILE A 88 -14.53 7.29 1.81
N GLY A 89 -14.46 8.55 2.23
CA GLY A 89 -15.06 9.68 1.54
C GLY A 89 -15.80 10.64 2.47
N ARG A 90 -16.34 11.71 1.91
CA ARG A 90 -17.06 12.77 2.60
C ARG A 90 -18.54 12.42 2.79
N GLN A 91 -19.17 13.00 3.82
CA GLN A 91 -20.61 12.88 4.04
C GLN A 91 -21.41 13.36 2.82
N GLY A 92 -22.42 12.60 2.43
CA GLY A 92 -23.28 12.94 1.29
C GLY A 92 -22.61 12.82 -0.11
N GLN A 93 -21.34 12.40 -0.17
CA GLN A 93 -20.61 12.19 -1.41
C GLN A 93 -20.46 10.69 -1.74
N PRO A 94 -20.25 10.32 -2.99
CA PRO A 94 -19.86 8.95 -3.35
C PRO A 94 -18.60 8.49 -2.59
N PRO A 95 -18.41 7.17 -2.41
CA PRO A 95 -17.14 6.65 -1.89
C PRO A 95 -15.96 7.15 -2.73
N THR A 96 -14.88 7.54 -2.07
CA THR A 96 -13.68 8.05 -2.74
C THR A 96 -12.70 6.91 -2.99
N PRO A 97 -12.33 6.60 -4.24
CA PRO A 97 -11.30 5.60 -4.54
C PRO A 97 -9.96 6.00 -3.89
N PRO A 98 -9.35 5.12 -3.07
CA PRO A 98 -8.12 5.45 -2.33
C PRO A 98 -6.85 5.22 -3.17
N LEU A 99 -6.89 5.51 -4.47
CA LEU A 99 -5.87 5.09 -5.43
C LEU A 99 -5.74 3.55 -5.42
N SER A 100 -4.57 3.00 -5.70
CA SER A 100 -4.27 1.56 -5.52
C SER A 100 -3.63 1.26 -4.15
N LEU A 101 -3.81 2.14 -3.15
CA LEU A 101 -3.08 2.03 -1.88
C LEU A 101 -3.62 0.93 -0.97
N ILE A 102 -4.91 0.65 -1.02
CA ILE A 102 -5.55 -0.30 -0.10
C ILE A 102 -5.56 -1.71 -0.67
N GLY A 103 -6.05 -1.92 -1.90
CA GLY A 103 -6.14 -3.24 -2.51
C GLY A 103 -4.79 -3.74 -3.00
N ASP A 104 -4.23 -3.07 -4.01
CA ASP A 104 -3.01 -3.54 -4.69
C ASP A 104 -1.78 -3.49 -3.78
N PHE A 105 -1.54 -2.36 -3.09
CA PHE A 105 -0.32 -2.19 -2.31
C PHE A 105 -0.46 -2.67 -0.87
N GLY A 106 -1.44 -2.19 -0.10
CA GLY A 106 -1.59 -2.53 1.31
C GLY A 106 -2.07 -3.96 1.52
N GLY A 107 -3.25 -4.27 0.99
CA GLY A 107 -3.89 -5.58 1.14
C GLY A 107 -3.24 -6.68 0.30
N GLY A 108 -2.69 -6.34 -0.87
CA GLY A 108 -1.98 -7.28 -1.73
C GLY A 108 -0.48 -7.32 -1.47
N GLY A 109 0.25 -6.32 -1.98
CA GLY A 109 1.70 -6.32 -2.01
C GLY A 109 2.38 -6.40 -0.64
N MET A 110 1.94 -5.59 0.33
CA MET A 110 2.53 -5.61 1.68
C MET A 110 2.15 -6.87 2.46
N LEU A 111 0.91 -7.35 2.32
CA LEU A 111 0.49 -8.61 2.96
C LEU A 111 1.26 -9.79 2.37
N LEU A 112 1.43 -9.85 1.03
CA LEU A 112 2.26 -10.86 0.39
C LEU A 112 3.70 -10.79 0.90
N ALA A 113 4.30 -9.61 0.95
CA ALA A 113 5.67 -9.45 1.44
C ALA A 113 5.82 -9.94 2.89
N PHE A 114 4.86 -9.62 3.76
CA PHE A 114 4.83 -10.14 5.14
C PHE A 114 4.72 -11.67 5.18
N GLY A 115 3.83 -12.24 4.37
CA GLY A 115 3.65 -13.69 4.27
C GLY A 115 4.92 -14.40 3.77
N LEU A 116 5.57 -13.85 2.74
CA LEU A 116 6.83 -14.40 2.20
C LEU A 116 7.96 -14.38 3.23
N LEU A 117 8.11 -13.29 3.98
CA LEU A 117 9.13 -13.20 5.05
C LEU A 117 8.82 -14.16 6.18
N SER A 118 7.56 -14.32 6.56
CA SER A 118 7.13 -15.29 7.57
C SER A 118 7.44 -16.74 7.14
N ALA A 119 7.17 -17.05 5.86
CA ALA A 119 7.47 -18.35 5.28
C ALA A 119 8.99 -18.62 5.20
N LEU A 120 9.79 -17.61 4.85
CA LEU A 120 11.25 -17.71 4.90
C LEU A 120 11.78 -17.98 6.31
N PHE A 121 11.19 -17.33 7.32
CA PHE A 121 11.56 -17.55 8.72
C PHE A 121 11.19 -18.96 9.20
N GLU A 122 10.00 -19.45 8.80
CA GLU A 122 9.57 -20.82 9.12
C GLU A 122 10.48 -21.86 8.45
N ARG A 123 10.85 -21.65 7.17
CA ARG A 123 11.75 -22.51 6.41
C ARG A 123 13.10 -22.76 7.11
N GLN A 124 13.61 -21.80 7.90
CA GLN A 124 14.85 -22.00 8.66
C GLN A 124 14.76 -23.15 9.67
N ARG A 125 13.55 -23.55 10.08
CA ARG A 125 13.30 -24.65 11.01
C ARG A 125 12.93 -25.93 10.29
N SER A 126 12.04 -25.87 9.31
CA SER A 126 11.53 -27.05 8.58
C SER A 126 12.46 -27.48 7.44
N GLY A 127 13.20 -26.54 6.84
CA GLY A 127 13.91 -26.75 5.58
C GLY A 127 12.99 -26.78 4.37
N LEU A 128 11.67 -26.60 4.54
CA LEU A 128 10.69 -26.72 3.46
C LEU A 128 10.14 -25.34 3.08
N GLY A 129 9.85 -25.19 1.80
CA GLY A 129 9.09 -24.08 1.26
C GLY A 129 7.59 -24.24 1.51
N GLN A 130 6.83 -23.19 1.14
CA GLN A 130 5.37 -23.23 1.21
C GLN A 130 4.76 -22.22 0.22
N VAL A 131 3.48 -22.38 -0.05
CA VAL A 131 2.70 -21.44 -0.85
C VAL A 131 2.16 -20.34 0.08
N VAL A 132 2.33 -19.09 -0.35
CA VAL A 132 1.73 -17.91 0.27
C VAL A 132 0.71 -17.34 -0.72
N ASP A 133 -0.57 -17.50 -0.42
CA ASP A 133 -1.66 -16.93 -1.21
C ASP A 133 -2.13 -15.61 -0.56
N ALA A 134 -2.01 -14.52 -1.31
CA ALA A 134 -2.43 -13.19 -0.89
C ALA A 134 -3.55 -12.69 -1.81
N SER A 135 -4.76 -12.68 -1.27
CA SER A 135 -5.95 -12.14 -1.94
C SER A 135 -6.13 -10.67 -1.59
N MET A 136 -6.20 -9.80 -2.60
CA MET A 136 -6.36 -8.36 -2.39
C MET A 136 -7.68 -8.01 -1.70
N VAL A 137 -8.77 -8.76 -1.94
CA VAL A 137 -10.05 -8.53 -1.25
C VAL A 137 -9.94 -8.87 0.24
N GLU A 138 -9.29 -9.97 0.58
CA GLU A 138 -9.12 -10.39 1.98
C GLU A 138 -8.15 -9.47 2.72
N GLY A 139 -7.05 -9.09 2.08
CA GLY A 139 -6.12 -8.13 2.64
C GLY A 139 -6.73 -6.75 2.85
N SER A 140 -7.60 -6.29 1.95
CA SER A 140 -8.38 -5.06 2.15
C SER A 140 -9.34 -5.18 3.34
N ALA A 141 -9.99 -6.34 3.50
CA ALA A 141 -10.84 -6.61 4.66
C ALA A 141 -10.04 -6.65 5.96
N LEU A 142 -8.85 -7.24 5.94
CA LEU A 142 -7.94 -7.27 7.09
C LEU A 142 -7.54 -5.86 7.53
N LEU A 143 -7.20 -4.97 6.60
CA LEU A 143 -6.91 -3.57 6.88
C LEU A 143 -8.12 -2.82 7.49
N ALA A 144 -9.34 -3.20 7.11
CA ALA A 144 -10.58 -2.62 7.61
C ALA A 144 -11.09 -3.26 8.91
N THR A 145 -10.41 -4.29 9.45
CA THR A 145 -10.86 -5.05 10.65
C THR A 145 -11.22 -4.17 11.85
N PRO A 146 -10.46 -3.11 12.22
CA PRO A 146 -10.84 -2.25 13.34
C PRO A 146 -12.22 -1.60 13.16
N PHE A 147 -12.56 -1.19 11.94
CA PHE A 147 -13.84 -0.54 11.63
C PHE A 147 -15.01 -1.52 11.70
N PHE A 148 -14.80 -2.78 11.33
CA PHE A 148 -15.80 -3.83 11.56
C PHE A 148 -16.06 -4.04 13.04
N GLY A 149 -15.01 -4.03 13.87
CA GLY A 149 -15.14 -4.11 15.33
C GLY A 149 -15.90 -2.90 15.90
N PHE A 150 -15.59 -1.69 15.47
CA PHE A 150 -16.32 -0.49 15.88
C PHE A 150 -17.79 -0.50 15.45
N ALA A 151 -18.09 -1.01 14.25
CA ALA A 151 -19.48 -1.15 13.80
C ALA A 151 -20.24 -2.17 14.65
N GLN A 152 -19.64 -3.29 15.03
CA GLN A 152 -20.26 -4.30 15.90
C GLN A 152 -20.55 -3.78 17.31
N THR A 153 -19.70 -2.92 17.84
CA THR A 153 -19.88 -2.29 19.16
C THR A 153 -20.79 -1.06 19.15
N GLY A 154 -21.27 -0.65 17.97
CA GLY A 154 -22.12 0.54 17.82
C GLY A 154 -21.37 1.88 17.99
N THR A 155 -20.03 1.85 18.02
CA THR A 155 -19.20 3.07 18.14
C THR A 155 -18.89 3.71 16.78
N TRP A 156 -19.16 3.02 15.68
CA TRP A 156 -19.05 3.51 14.30
C TRP A 156 -20.42 3.82 13.72
N ASN A 157 -20.61 5.07 13.25
CA ASN A 157 -21.80 5.42 12.49
C ASN A 157 -21.64 4.90 11.05
N PRO A 158 -22.60 4.13 10.51
CA PRO A 158 -22.52 3.61 9.14
C PRO A 158 -22.56 4.69 8.06
N GLU A 159 -23.03 5.90 8.38
CA GLU A 159 -22.95 7.03 7.47
C GLU A 159 -21.51 7.55 7.39
N ARG A 160 -20.90 7.41 6.20
CA ARG A 160 -19.54 7.86 5.91
C ARG A 160 -19.38 9.36 6.10
N GLY A 161 -18.21 9.78 6.62
CA GLY A 161 -17.89 11.19 6.85
C GLY A 161 -18.58 11.79 8.07
N THR A 162 -19.02 10.94 9.02
CA THR A 162 -19.67 11.36 10.28
C THR A 162 -18.98 10.79 11.52
N ASN A 163 -17.86 10.10 11.34
CA ASN A 163 -17.04 9.56 12.42
C ASN A 163 -15.79 10.43 12.64
N ILE A 164 -14.96 10.08 13.62
CA ILE A 164 -13.77 10.88 13.92
C ILE A 164 -12.79 10.84 12.75
N VAL A 165 -12.38 9.64 12.33
CA VAL A 165 -11.24 9.46 11.40
C VAL A 165 -11.64 9.38 9.92
N ASP A 166 -12.91 9.61 9.60
CA ASP A 166 -13.42 9.63 8.23
C ASP A 166 -13.80 11.03 7.75
N SER A 167 -13.21 12.06 8.35
CA SER A 167 -13.50 13.47 8.14
C SER A 167 -14.81 13.99 8.75
N GLY A 168 -15.45 13.27 9.65
CA GLY A 168 -16.64 13.77 10.36
C GLY A 168 -16.28 14.82 11.40
N ALA A 169 -15.28 14.56 12.23
CA ALA A 169 -14.84 15.46 13.29
C ALA A 169 -14.11 16.70 12.72
N PRO A 170 -14.36 17.90 13.29
CA PRO A 170 -13.68 19.12 12.87
C PRO A 170 -12.17 19.09 13.17
N TYR A 171 -11.76 18.37 14.18
CA TYR A 171 -10.38 18.23 14.62
C TYR A 171 -9.63 17.05 13.94
N TYR A 172 -10.25 16.40 12.95
CA TYR A 172 -9.63 15.35 12.16
C TYR A 172 -10.03 15.49 10.67
N ASP A 173 -9.45 16.48 10.00
CA ASP A 173 -9.77 16.81 8.61
C ASP A 173 -8.64 17.61 7.95
N ALA A 174 -8.79 17.97 6.69
CA ALA A 174 -7.93 18.90 5.97
C ALA A 174 -8.70 20.15 5.58
N TYR A 175 -8.09 21.32 5.82
CA TYR A 175 -8.67 22.63 5.57
C TYR A 175 -7.81 23.48 4.64
N GLU A 176 -8.48 24.24 3.77
CA GLU A 176 -7.82 25.13 2.81
C GLU A 176 -7.33 26.40 3.52
N THR A 177 -6.06 26.76 3.26
CA THR A 177 -5.41 27.96 3.77
C THR A 177 -5.61 29.16 2.82
N ALA A 178 -5.22 30.37 3.24
CA ALA A 178 -5.37 31.60 2.45
C ALA A 178 -4.64 31.56 1.09
N ASP A 179 -3.57 30.77 0.96
CA ASP A 179 -2.77 30.60 -0.25
C ASP A 179 -3.22 29.39 -1.11
N GLY A 180 -4.40 28.80 -0.81
CA GLY A 180 -4.95 27.68 -1.57
C GLY A 180 -4.25 26.35 -1.33
N LYS A 181 -3.38 26.25 -0.33
CA LYS A 181 -2.79 25.01 0.17
C LYS A 181 -3.69 24.37 1.21
N TRP A 182 -3.26 23.23 1.77
CA TRP A 182 -4.06 22.46 2.70
C TRP A 182 -3.30 22.18 3.98
N LEU A 183 -3.97 22.41 5.11
CA LEU A 183 -3.53 22.08 6.44
C LEU A 183 -4.29 20.86 6.94
N ALA A 184 -3.59 19.74 7.18
CA ALA A 184 -4.14 18.56 7.82
C ALA A 184 -4.15 18.76 9.35
N VAL A 185 -5.26 18.39 9.98
CA VAL A 185 -5.50 18.49 11.43
C VAL A 185 -5.82 17.10 11.95
N GLY A 186 -5.21 16.71 13.08
CA GLY A 186 -5.41 15.41 13.72
C GLY A 186 -5.43 15.46 15.25
N ALA A 187 -5.98 16.53 15.85
CA ALA A 187 -5.95 16.84 17.27
C ALA A 187 -7.04 16.08 18.07
N MET A 188 -6.92 14.77 18.19
CA MET A 188 -7.93 13.91 18.83
C MET A 188 -7.94 14.04 20.35
N GLU A 189 -6.77 14.05 20.96
CA GLU A 189 -6.61 14.12 22.41
C GLU A 189 -6.94 15.51 22.96
N PRO A 190 -7.54 15.63 24.16
CA PRO A 190 -8.00 16.92 24.69
C PRO A 190 -6.92 18.00 24.78
N HIS A 191 -5.69 17.65 25.10
CA HIS A 191 -4.60 18.62 25.19
C HIS A 191 -4.14 19.12 23.81
N PHE A 192 -4.06 18.25 22.79
CA PHE A 192 -3.79 18.65 21.42
C PHE A 192 -4.92 19.49 20.83
N TYR A 193 -6.17 19.14 21.18
CA TYR A 193 -7.33 19.94 20.80
C TYR A 193 -7.30 21.33 21.41
N ALA A 194 -6.92 21.46 22.68
CA ALA A 194 -6.77 22.75 23.35
C ALA A 194 -5.69 23.62 22.66
N ASP A 195 -4.54 23.03 22.32
CA ASP A 195 -3.49 23.71 21.56
C ASP A 195 -3.96 24.14 20.16
N LEU A 196 -4.77 23.30 19.49
CA LEU A 196 -5.35 23.62 18.19
C LEU A 196 -6.35 24.79 18.28
N VAL A 197 -7.24 24.78 19.28
CA VAL A 197 -8.21 25.87 19.52
C VAL A 197 -7.48 27.19 19.78
N ALA A 198 -6.43 27.15 20.60
CA ALA A 198 -5.60 28.32 20.88
C ALA A 198 -4.85 28.82 19.62
N LEU A 199 -4.23 27.90 18.84
CA LEU A 199 -3.54 28.24 17.61
C LEU A 199 -4.44 28.90 16.57
N LEU A 200 -5.66 28.36 16.40
CA LEU A 200 -6.64 28.87 15.45
C LEU A 200 -7.40 30.10 15.97
N GLU A 201 -7.12 30.55 17.20
CA GLU A 201 -7.79 31.69 17.83
C GLU A 201 -9.33 31.56 17.82
N LEU A 202 -9.80 30.33 18.09
CA LEU A 202 -11.24 30.03 18.04
C LEU A 202 -11.97 30.62 19.22
N PRO A 203 -13.30 30.87 19.10
CA PRO A 203 -14.11 31.43 20.18
C PRO A 203 -14.12 30.57 21.45
N ASP A 204 -14.23 31.20 22.62
CA ASP A 204 -14.28 30.49 23.91
C ASP A 204 -15.60 29.72 24.14
N ASP A 205 -16.65 30.03 23.36
CA ASP A 205 -17.97 29.42 23.42
C ASP A 205 -18.18 28.27 22.42
N LEU A 206 -17.08 27.66 21.99
CA LEU A 206 -17.19 26.47 21.14
C LEU A 206 -17.97 25.34 21.82
N PRO A 207 -18.77 24.59 21.06
CA PRO A 207 -19.36 23.34 21.55
C PRO A 207 -18.33 22.37 22.06
N GLU A 208 -18.74 21.41 22.89
CA GLU A 208 -17.91 20.32 23.36
C GLU A 208 -17.25 19.55 22.16
N GLN A 209 -15.97 19.25 22.28
CA GLN A 209 -15.17 18.61 21.23
C GLN A 209 -15.87 17.40 20.59
N ASN A 210 -16.51 16.57 21.41
CA ASN A 210 -17.10 15.30 20.99
C ASN A 210 -18.62 15.35 20.78
N ASP A 211 -19.25 16.56 20.82
CA ASP A 211 -20.65 16.72 20.43
C ASP A 211 -20.79 16.61 18.90
N ARG A 212 -21.04 15.40 18.44
CA ARG A 212 -21.20 15.09 17.01
C ARG A 212 -22.30 15.90 16.33
N SER A 213 -23.33 16.33 17.09
CA SER A 213 -24.42 17.12 16.53
C SER A 213 -23.98 18.52 16.10
N GLN A 214 -22.91 19.02 16.68
CA GLN A 214 -22.32 20.33 16.40
C GLN A 214 -21.15 20.29 15.40
N TRP A 215 -20.62 19.13 15.08
CA TRP A 215 -19.49 19.00 14.17
C TRP A 215 -19.67 19.71 12.81
N PRO A 216 -20.85 19.67 12.14
CA PRO A 216 -21.03 20.41 10.88
C PRO A 216 -20.85 21.92 11.02
N GLN A 217 -21.27 22.50 12.15
CA GLN A 217 -21.09 23.93 12.45
C GLN A 217 -19.64 24.22 12.81
N MET A 218 -19.04 23.40 13.69
CA MET A 218 -17.64 23.55 14.09
C MET A 218 -16.69 23.46 12.90
N LYS A 219 -16.94 22.58 11.93
CA LYS A 219 -16.14 22.48 10.70
C LYS A 219 -16.13 23.78 9.89
N LYS A 220 -17.23 24.53 9.87
CA LYS A 220 -17.27 25.84 9.23
C LYS A 220 -16.39 26.84 9.96
N ILE A 221 -16.47 26.85 11.30
CA ILE A 221 -15.65 27.73 12.15
C ILE A 221 -14.15 27.43 11.92
N PHE A 222 -13.77 26.16 11.92
CA PHE A 222 -12.39 25.73 11.65
C PHE A 222 -11.93 26.13 10.23
N ALA A 223 -12.77 25.89 9.22
CA ALA A 223 -12.47 26.25 7.84
C ALA A 223 -12.28 27.75 7.66
N ASP A 224 -13.14 28.56 8.29
CA ASP A 224 -13.06 30.04 8.22
C ASP A 224 -11.80 30.55 8.94
N ALA A 225 -11.44 29.98 10.09
CA ALA A 225 -10.22 30.33 10.80
C ALA A 225 -8.97 29.98 10.00
N VAL A 226 -8.88 28.74 9.50
CA VAL A 226 -7.71 28.27 8.73
C VAL A 226 -7.50 29.09 7.46
N ARG A 227 -8.56 29.54 6.80
CA ARG A 227 -8.50 30.40 5.63
C ARG A 227 -7.94 31.81 5.92
N GLY A 228 -7.82 32.18 7.18
CA GLY A 228 -7.31 33.50 7.60
C GLY A 228 -5.81 33.69 7.41
N ARG A 229 -5.01 32.62 7.28
CA ARG A 229 -3.56 32.67 7.13
C ARG A 229 -3.07 31.70 6.05
N THR A 230 -1.87 31.94 5.54
CA THR A 230 -1.17 31.02 4.64
C THR A 230 -0.70 29.77 5.38
N LEU A 231 -0.41 28.70 4.65
CA LEU A 231 0.13 27.46 5.23
C LEU A 231 1.42 27.71 6.02
N ALA A 232 2.33 28.51 5.46
CA ALA A 232 3.59 28.85 6.15
C ALA A 232 3.36 29.58 7.47
N GLU A 233 2.47 30.58 7.49
CA GLU A 233 2.13 31.32 8.72
C GLU A 233 1.51 30.42 9.79
N TRP A 234 0.70 29.39 9.39
CA TRP A 234 0.16 28.43 10.36
C TRP A 234 1.25 27.53 10.95
N LEU A 235 2.21 27.08 10.14
CA LEU A 235 3.30 26.24 10.60
C LEU A 235 4.25 27.00 11.53
N ASP A 236 4.53 28.29 11.23
CA ASP A 236 5.35 29.16 12.06
C ASP A 236 4.64 29.47 13.39
N ALA A 237 3.33 29.77 13.36
CA ALA A 237 2.55 30.03 14.56
C ALA A 237 2.40 28.80 15.48
N ALA A 238 2.53 27.61 14.96
CA ALA A 238 2.49 26.36 15.73
C ALA A 238 3.83 26.06 16.45
N GLU A 239 4.89 26.85 16.24
CA GLU A 239 6.16 26.61 16.89
C GLU A 239 6.05 26.70 18.42
N GLY A 240 6.44 25.64 19.10
CA GLY A 240 6.32 25.52 20.57
C GLY A 240 4.97 25.00 21.09
N LEU A 241 3.98 24.75 20.19
CA LEU A 241 2.71 24.11 20.51
C LEU A 241 2.68 22.66 19.96
N THR A 242 1.68 21.90 20.38
CA THR A 242 1.46 20.52 19.89
C THR A 242 0.04 20.31 19.32
N PRO A 243 -0.39 21.13 18.33
CA PRO A 243 -1.77 21.12 17.82
C PRO A 243 -2.08 19.97 16.86
N CYS A 244 -1.19 19.02 16.67
CA CYS A 244 -1.32 17.91 15.72
C CYS A 244 -1.71 18.35 14.30
N ILE A 245 -0.98 19.30 13.74
CA ILE A 245 -1.17 19.77 12.37
C ILE A 245 0.00 19.40 11.48
N ALA A 246 -0.25 19.30 10.18
CA ALA A 246 0.78 19.06 9.16
C ALA A 246 0.39 19.70 7.82
N PRO A 247 1.39 20.14 7.01
CA PRO A 247 1.10 20.54 5.65
C PRO A 247 0.71 19.32 4.81
N VAL A 248 -0.28 19.45 3.93
CA VAL A 248 -0.52 18.46 2.88
C VAL A 248 0.42 18.79 1.73
N LEU A 249 1.51 18.04 1.65
CA LEU A 249 2.54 18.23 0.64
C LEU A 249 2.13 17.57 -0.69
N ASP A 250 2.47 18.19 -1.80
CA ASP A 250 2.44 17.52 -3.09
C ASP A 250 3.63 16.54 -3.24
N VAL A 251 3.63 15.75 -4.33
CA VAL A 251 4.68 14.73 -4.57
C VAL A 251 6.07 15.35 -4.72
N ALA A 252 6.18 16.55 -5.30
CA ALA A 252 7.46 17.23 -5.46
C ALA A 252 7.96 17.78 -4.11
N GLU A 253 7.07 18.42 -3.36
CA GLU A 253 7.35 18.94 -2.01
C GLU A 253 7.76 17.82 -1.04
N ALA A 254 7.07 16.68 -1.09
CA ALA A 254 7.36 15.52 -0.22
C ALA A 254 8.75 14.92 -0.48
N ARG A 255 9.27 15.02 -1.72
CA ARG A 255 10.61 14.52 -2.09
C ARG A 255 11.75 15.39 -1.60
N ILE A 256 11.53 16.68 -1.39
CA ILE A 256 12.56 17.66 -0.99
C ILE A 256 12.40 18.12 0.45
N ASN A 257 11.39 17.62 1.17
CA ASN A 257 11.15 17.97 2.55
C ASN A 257 12.30 17.41 3.43
N GLU A 258 13.20 18.29 3.85
CA GLU A 258 14.40 17.99 4.66
C GLU A 258 14.09 17.73 6.15
N ARG A 259 12.82 17.59 6.53
CA ARG A 259 12.47 17.27 7.92
C ARG A 259 13.03 15.90 8.31
N PRO A 260 13.36 15.65 9.61
CA PRO A 260 14.25 14.57 10.07
C PRO A 260 13.77 13.12 9.84
N HIS A 261 12.85 12.89 8.94
CA HIS A 261 12.44 11.57 8.47
C HIS A 261 13.09 11.22 7.12
N GLU A 262 14.38 11.49 6.99
CA GLU A 262 15.20 11.20 5.78
C GLU A 262 15.15 9.74 5.28
N THR A 263 14.38 8.86 5.91
CA THR A 263 14.45 7.42 5.70
C THR A 263 13.25 6.84 4.95
N VAL A 264 12.19 7.60 4.64
CA VAL A 264 10.95 6.99 4.13
C VAL A 264 10.86 6.95 2.59
N LEU A 265 11.51 7.86 1.88
CA LEU A 265 11.50 7.83 0.42
C LEU A 265 12.90 7.51 -0.13
N PRO A 266 13.04 6.49 -1.00
CA PRO A 266 14.32 6.22 -1.64
C PRO A 266 14.73 7.45 -2.46
N ARG A 267 15.91 8.02 -2.16
CA ARG A 267 16.49 9.10 -2.96
C ARG A 267 16.61 8.64 -4.40
N SER A 268 15.84 9.23 -5.30
CA SER A 268 16.05 9.02 -6.73
C SER A 268 17.38 9.70 -7.11
N GLY A 269 18.43 8.93 -7.26
CA GLY A 269 19.69 9.47 -7.73
C GLY A 269 20.97 8.87 -7.13
N SER A 270 20.89 7.96 -6.17
CA SER A 270 22.08 7.13 -5.89
C SER A 270 22.18 6.10 -7.02
N PRO A 271 23.24 6.11 -7.83
CA PRO A 271 23.45 5.02 -8.75
C PRO A 271 23.51 3.73 -7.93
N PRO A 272 22.91 2.62 -8.38
CA PRO A 272 23.08 1.35 -7.71
C PRO A 272 24.58 1.09 -7.62
N THR A 273 25.06 0.79 -6.40
CA THR A 273 26.44 0.38 -6.18
C THR A 273 26.71 -0.75 -7.16
N ALA A 274 27.64 -0.55 -8.07
CA ALA A 274 27.97 -1.53 -9.10
C ALA A 274 28.34 -2.83 -8.39
N LEU A 275 27.52 -3.86 -8.60
CA LEU A 275 27.88 -5.22 -8.20
C LEU A 275 29.07 -5.65 -9.06
N PRO A 276 30.06 -6.35 -8.51
CA PRO A 276 31.21 -6.83 -9.27
C PRO A 276 30.71 -7.66 -10.45
N SER A 277 31.25 -7.41 -11.64
CA SER A 277 31.02 -8.16 -12.86
C SER A 277 31.45 -9.61 -12.65
N THR A 278 30.50 -10.52 -12.61
CA THR A 278 30.83 -11.92 -12.83
C THR A 278 30.85 -12.18 -14.35
N ASP A 279 32.00 -12.46 -14.88
CA ASP A 279 32.21 -12.86 -16.28
C ASP A 279 31.47 -14.19 -16.54
N ALA A 280 30.22 -14.10 -16.96
CA ALA A 280 29.52 -15.21 -17.58
C ALA A 280 29.49 -14.97 -19.11
N PRO A 281 29.75 -15.98 -19.97
CA PRO A 281 29.89 -15.77 -21.40
C PRO A 281 28.59 -15.27 -22.03
N ALA A 282 28.71 -14.18 -22.78
CA ALA A 282 27.66 -13.43 -23.45
C ALA A 282 27.13 -14.12 -24.71
N SER A 283 26.62 -15.36 -24.66
CA SER A 283 26.14 -16.05 -25.86
C SER A 283 24.64 -16.36 -25.93
N ALA A 284 23.82 -15.76 -25.06
CA ALA A 284 22.36 -15.94 -25.10
C ALA A 284 21.54 -14.62 -24.92
N VAL A 285 22.17 -13.48 -25.17
CA VAL A 285 21.45 -12.20 -25.08
C VAL A 285 21.21 -11.63 -26.45
N HIS A 286 19.97 -11.69 -26.94
CA HIS A 286 19.57 -11.02 -28.18
C HIS A 286 19.47 -9.51 -27.90
N PRO A 287 20.19 -8.62 -28.62
CA PRO A 287 20.01 -7.17 -28.47
C PRO A 287 18.75 -6.73 -29.18
N ALA A 288 17.97 -5.90 -28.49
CA ALA A 288 16.82 -5.16 -29.01
C ALA A 288 15.49 -5.91 -29.15
N ALA A 289 14.89 -6.32 -28.05
CA ALA A 289 13.43 -6.30 -27.92
C ALA A 289 13.04 -4.98 -27.25
N ARG A 290 12.18 -4.19 -27.90
CA ARG A 290 11.61 -2.98 -27.33
C ARG A 290 10.85 -3.36 -26.06
N HIS A 291 11.09 -2.62 -25.01
CA HIS A 291 10.50 -2.76 -23.69
C HIS A 291 8.97 -2.97 -23.78
N ASP A 292 8.52 -4.19 -23.62
CA ASP A 292 7.13 -4.49 -23.26
C ASP A 292 7.10 -4.55 -21.73
N PRO A 293 6.41 -3.62 -21.04
CA PRO A 293 6.38 -3.58 -19.59
C PRO A 293 5.71 -4.79 -18.93
N ARG A 294 5.24 -5.77 -19.71
CA ARG A 294 4.45 -6.91 -19.26
C ARG A 294 5.23 -8.18 -18.93
N GLN A 295 6.57 -8.15 -18.99
CA GLN A 295 7.39 -9.32 -18.64
C GLN A 295 8.69 -8.88 -17.95
N GLN A 296 8.76 -9.01 -16.62
CA GLN A 296 9.97 -8.73 -15.84
C GLN A 296 10.35 -9.92 -14.97
N LEU A 297 11.53 -10.44 -15.16
CA LEU A 297 12.16 -11.42 -14.28
C LEU A 297 13.13 -10.70 -13.35
N VAL A 298 13.04 -10.96 -12.03
CA VAL A 298 13.88 -10.31 -11.05
C VAL A 298 14.79 -11.31 -10.37
N THR A 299 16.10 -11.11 -10.47
CA THR A 299 17.09 -11.87 -9.69
C THR A 299 17.92 -10.92 -8.82
N ALA A 300 18.08 -11.23 -7.53
CA ALA A 300 19.05 -10.58 -6.67
C ALA A 300 20.25 -11.53 -6.47
N SER A 301 21.48 -11.05 -6.60
CA SER A 301 22.70 -11.82 -6.34
C SER A 301 23.42 -11.22 -5.12
N GLY A 302 23.83 -12.07 -4.19
CA GLY A 302 24.52 -11.77 -2.94
C GLY A 302 24.04 -12.74 -1.85
N ASP A 303 24.61 -12.74 -0.67
CA ASP A 303 24.17 -13.55 0.50
C ASP A 303 22.76 -13.20 1.01
N ALA A 304 22.02 -12.36 0.29
CA ALA A 304 20.61 -12.04 0.52
C ALA A 304 19.72 -12.95 -0.34
N ALA A 305 18.56 -13.33 0.17
CA ALA A 305 17.54 -14.13 -0.49
C ALA A 305 17.34 -13.74 -1.96
N ARG A 306 17.33 -14.73 -2.86
CA ARG A 306 17.13 -14.51 -4.29
C ARG A 306 15.64 -14.50 -4.59
N VAL A 307 15.11 -13.34 -4.96
CA VAL A 307 13.73 -13.19 -5.42
C VAL A 307 13.68 -13.35 -6.93
N VAL A 308 12.85 -14.24 -7.41
CA VAL A 308 12.69 -14.51 -8.83
C VAL A 308 11.21 -14.45 -9.21
N LEU A 309 10.95 -13.72 -10.21
CA LEU A 309 9.78 -13.65 -11.08
C LEU A 309 8.67 -12.72 -10.63
N ASP A 310 8.62 -11.56 -11.25
CA ASP A 310 7.43 -10.74 -11.39
C ASP A 310 6.95 -10.91 -12.85
N VAL A 311 5.84 -11.60 -13.04
CA VAL A 311 5.16 -11.70 -14.34
C VAL A 311 3.90 -10.89 -14.24
N MET A 312 3.99 -9.60 -14.59
CA MET A 312 2.81 -8.81 -14.87
C MET A 312 2.33 -9.09 -16.30
N LEU A 313 1.09 -9.49 -16.42
CA LEU A 313 0.37 -9.59 -17.70
C LEU A 313 -0.16 -8.23 -18.12
#